data_60c4217eb0f7847ae4e22387a3934f93
#
_entry.id   60c4217eb0f7847ae4e22387a3934f93
#
_cell.length_a   1.000
_cell.length_b   1.000
_cell.length_c   1.000
_cell.angle_alpha   90.00
_cell.angle_beta   90.00
_cell.angle_gamma   90.00
#
_symmetry.space_group_name_H-M   'P 1'
#
loop_
_entity.id
_entity.type
_entity.pdbx_description
1 polymer ?
#
loop_
_entity_poly.entity_id
_entity_poly.type
_entity_poly.pdbx_seq_one_letter_code
_entity_poly.pdbx_strand_id
1 'polypeptide(L)'
;MSRSTYYYELCRTDKVKERNAELSSEISTIFNENRKRYGVRRVHHELLNRGFQVNHKRVQRIMNQLALFGKRPKEKYHSYKGDVGKVADNIINRDFSTEKPLQKWTTDVSQFNLPWGKCYISPILDMNTNEIISYNLSTSPNMEQIRDMLNKAFERFPSVQGLVMHSDQGWQYQHAFYRGELQKHGIIQSMSRKCNCYDNCIMETFFGRLILFFF
;
A
#
# COMPACT_ATOMS: atom_id res chain seq x y z
N MET A 1 -4.40 -38.55 37.33
CA MET A 1 -5.03 -37.22 37.38
C MET A 1 -5.98 -37.18 38.56
N SER A 2 -5.94 -36.12 39.40
CA SER A 2 -6.88 -35.99 40.53
C SER A 2 -8.30 -35.72 40.02
N ARG A 3 -9.32 -36.17 40.80
CA ARG A 3 -10.74 -35.97 40.43
C ARG A 3 -11.07 -34.47 40.27
N SER A 4 -10.50 -33.61 41.12
CA SER A 4 -10.66 -32.15 41.07
C SER A 4 -10.06 -31.54 39.79
N THR A 5 -8.88 -32.00 39.35
CA THR A 5 -8.24 -31.56 38.10
C THR A 5 -9.07 -31.95 36.87
N TYR A 6 -9.65 -33.15 36.88
CA TYR A 6 -10.52 -33.63 35.79
C TYR A 6 -11.77 -32.74 35.64
N TYR A 7 -12.50 -32.47 36.72
CA TYR A 7 -13.69 -31.61 36.67
C TYR A 7 -13.34 -30.15 36.37
N TYR A 8 -12.20 -29.64 36.85
CA TYR A 8 -11.73 -28.30 36.53
C TYR A 8 -11.44 -28.16 35.02
N GLU A 9 -10.74 -29.12 34.42
CA GLU A 9 -10.46 -29.10 32.99
C GLU A 9 -11.72 -29.24 32.15
N LEU A 10 -12.70 -30.05 32.58
CA LEU A 10 -13.97 -30.23 31.89
C LEU A 10 -14.77 -28.92 31.86
N CYS A 11 -14.97 -28.28 33.01
CA CYS A 11 -15.67 -26.98 33.07
C CYS A 11 -14.93 -25.86 32.36
N ARG A 12 -13.59 -25.86 32.42
CA ARG A 12 -12.76 -24.89 31.71
C ARG A 12 -12.89 -25.02 30.19
N THR A 13 -12.93 -26.26 29.70
CA THR A 13 -12.99 -26.54 28.25
C THR A 13 -14.31 -26.05 27.66
N ASP A 14 -15.42 -26.23 28.33
CA ASP A 14 -16.75 -25.83 27.83
C ASP A 14 -16.89 -24.30 27.80
N LYS A 15 -16.57 -23.61 28.87
CA LYS A 15 -16.56 -22.13 28.90
C LYS A 15 -15.64 -21.50 27.86
N VAL A 16 -14.48 -22.12 27.62
CA VAL A 16 -13.53 -21.64 26.59
C VAL A 16 -14.08 -21.92 25.19
N LYS A 17 -14.77 -23.04 24.98
CA LYS A 17 -15.42 -23.35 23.68
C LYS A 17 -16.54 -22.36 23.38
N GLU A 18 -17.44 -22.07 24.32
CA GLU A 18 -18.53 -21.10 24.15
C GLU A 18 -18.00 -19.70 23.80
N ARG A 19 -17.06 -19.18 24.59
CA ARG A 19 -16.41 -17.88 24.31
C ARG A 19 -15.64 -17.86 22.98
N ASN A 20 -15.14 -19.01 22.53
CA ASN A 20 -14.50 -19.11 21.23
C ASN A 20 -15.51 -19.24 20.09
N ALA A 21 -16.70 -19.84 20.32
CA ALA A 21 -17.72 -20.01 19.31
C ALA A 21 -18.24 -18.65 18.81
N GLU A 22 -18.59 -17.73 19.73
CA GLU A 22 -19.02 -16.37 19.40
C GLU A 22 -17.93 -15.62 18.62
N LEU A 23 -16.69 -15.64 19.15
CA LEU A 23 -15.57 -14.97 18.53
C LEU A 23 -15.21 -15.58 17.17
N SER A 24 -15.36 -16.88 16.99
CA SER A 24 -15.13 -17.58 15.71
C SER A 24 -16.16 -17.18 14.65
N SER A 25 -17.41 -17.04 15.06
CA SER A 25 -18.49 -16.56 14.18
C SER A 25 -18.20 -15.15 13.70
N GLU A 26 -17.84 -14.24 14.63
CA GLU A 26 -17.54 -12.85 14.32
C GLU A 26 -16.31 -12.70 13.41
N ILE A 27 -15.24 -13.44 13.71
CA ILE A 27 -14.03 -13.50 12.86
C ILE A 27 -14.38 -13.95 11.43
N SER A 28 -15.24 -14.97 11.30
CA SER A 28 -15.66 -15.48 9.99
C SER A 28 -16.49 -14.46 9.22
N THR A 29 -17.35 -13.73 9.91
CA THR A 29 -18.17 -12.64 9.36
C THR A 29 -17.27 -11.53 8.83
N ILE A 30 -16.37 -10.99 9.67
CA ILE A 30 -15.40 -9.95 9.27
C ILE A 30 -14.57 -10.40 8.07
N PHE A 31 -14.11 -11.65 8.07
CA PHE A 31 -13.27 -12.18 7.00
C PHE A 31 -14.03 -12.27 5.67
N ASN A 32 -15.30 -12.69 5.69
CA ASN A 32 -16.15 -12.81 4.50
C ASN A 32 -16.59 -11.43 3.98
N GLU A 33 -17.03 -10.51 4.83
CA GLU A 33 -17.37 -9.12 4.48
C GLU A 33 -16.23 -8.43 3.75
N ASN A 34 -14.99 -8.71 4.18
CA ASN A 34 -13.77 -8.15 3.57
C ASN A 34 -13.18 -9.04 2.46
N ARG A 35 -14.05 -9.79 1.75
CA ARG A 35 -13.70 -10.59 0.56
C ARG A 35 -12.53 -11.55 0.79
N LYS A 36 -12.35 -12.07 2.00
CA LYS A 36 -11.27 -12.98 2.41
C LYS A 36 -9.85 -12.37 2.29
N ARG A 37 -9.72 -11.04 2.38
CA ARG A 37 -8.45 -10.32 2.22
C ARG A 37 -7.81 -9.91 3.54
N TYR A 38 -8.58 -9.88 4.62
CA TYR A 38 -8.08 -9.48 5.93
C TYR A 38 -7.22 -10.58 6.55
N GLY A 39 -5.98 -10.23 6.91
CA GLY A 39 -5.13 -11.05 7.76
C GLY A 39 -5.38 -10.75 9.24
N VAL A 40 -4.69 -11.48 10.12
CA VAL A 40 -4.86 -11.43 11.59
C VAL A 40 -4.88 -10.01 12.14
N ARG A 41 -3.96 -9.13 11.71
CA ARG A 41 -3.87 -7.75 12.24
C ARG A 41 -5.13 -6.92 11.92
N ARG A 42 -5.65 -7.03 10.69
CA ARG A 42 -6.84 -6.28 10.27
C ARG A 42 -8.11 -6.83 10.92
N VAL A 43 -8.24 -8.16 11.00
CA VAL A 43 -9.35 -8.80 11.71
C VAL A 43 -9.35 -8.43 13.19
N HIS A 44 -8.18 -8.42 13.85
CA HIS A 44 -8.04 -7.99 15.23
C HIS A 44 -8.47 -6.53 15.45
N HIS A 45 -8.04 -5.62 14.56
CA HIS A 45 -8.43 -4.20 14.62
C HIS A 45 -9.94 -4.02 14.45
N GLU A 46 -10.54 -4.74 13.51
CA GLU A 46 -11.98 -4.69 13.28
C GLU A 46 -12.79 -5.25 14.45
N LEU A 47 -12.31 -6.31 15.10
CA LEU A 47 -12.90 -6.81 16.36
C LEU A 47 -12.87 -5.77 17.47
N LEU A 48 -11.77 -5.01 17.61
CA LEU A 48 -11.69 -3.92 18.57
C LEU A 48 -12.70 -2.81 18.25
N ASN A 49 -12.86 -2.44 16.98
CA ASN A 49 -13.85 -1.47 16.51
C ASN A 49 -15.28 -1.91 16.83
N ARG A 50 -15.56 -3.23 16.78
CA ARG A 50 -16.85 -3.83 17.15
C ARG A 50 -17.02 -4.03 18.67
N GLY A 51 -16.06 -3.57 19.48
CA GLY A 51 -16.12 -3.62 20.94
C GLY A 51 -15.61 -4.92 21.58
N PHE A 52 -15.06 -5.85 20.81
CA PHE A 52 -14.47 -7.08 21.35
C PHE A 52 -13.09 -6.82 21.96
N GLN A 53 -12.94 -7.03 23.25
CA GLN A 53 -11.63 -6.98 23.91
C GLN A 53 -10.93 -8.34 23.78
N VAL A 54 -10.08 -8.49 22.79
CA VAL A 54 -9.39 -9.74 22.47
C VAL A 54 -7.92 -9.51 22.14
N ASN A 55 -7.06 -10.44 22.57
CA ASN A 55 -5.63 -10.40 22.24
C ASN A 55 -5.40 -10.93 20.81
N HIS A 56 -4.53 -10.28 20.06
CA HIS A 56 -4.18 -10.66 18.67
C HIS A 56 -3.71 -12.12 18.54
N LYS A 57 -2.99 -12.66 19.55
CA LYS A 57 -2.57 -14.08 19.56
C LYS A 57 -3.76 -15.05 19.61
N ARG A 58 -4.87 -14.65 20.29
CA ARG A 58 -6.10 -15.44 20.32
C ARG A 58 -6.80 -15.40 18.98
N VAL A 59 -6.89 -14.24 18.34
CA VAL A 59 -7.44 -14.09 16.98
C VAL A 59 -6.65 -14.94 15.99
N GLN A 60 -5.32 -14.87 16.03
CA GLN A 60 -4.44 -15.68 15.18
C GLN A 60 -4.70 -17.19 15.34
N ARG A 61 -4.85 -17.67 16.59
CA ARG A 61 -5.13 -19.08 16.87
C ARG A 61 -6.47 -19.52 16.27
N ILE A 62 -7.51 -18.71 16.46
CA ILE A 62 -8.86 -19.02 15.94
C ILE A 62 -8.84 -18.98 14.40
N MET A 63 -8.24 -17.97 13.78
CA MET A 63 -8.11 -17.90 12.31
C MET A 63 -7.37 -19.12 11.75
N ASN A 64 -6.30 -19.58 12.41
CA ASN A 64 -5.58 -20.79 12.01
C ASN A 64 -6.46 -22.05 12.15
N GLN A 65 -7.23 -22.19 13.23
CA GLN A 65 -8.18 -23.30 13.44
C GLN A 65 -9.28 -23.34 12.38
N LEU A 66 -9.73 -22.17 11.93
CA LEU A 66 -10.73 -22.01 10.87
C LEU A 66 -10.13 -22.01 9.46
N ALA A 67 -8.82 -22.21 9.32
CA ALA A 67 -8.08 -22.12 8.06
C ALA A 67 -8.34 -20.81 7.28
N LEU A 68 -8.52 -19.70 7.98
CA LEU A 68 -8.76 -18.39 7.40
C LEU A 68 -7.44 -17.65 7.16
N PHE A 69 -7.00 -17.62 5.90
CA PHE A 69 -5.78 -16.95 5.47
C PHE A 69 -6.11 -15.83 4.48
N GLY A 70 -5.67 -14.61 4.78
CA GLY A 70 -5.87 -13.48 3.87
C GLY A 70 -5.23 -13.73 2.51
N LYS A 71 -5.99 -13.53 1.44
CA LYS A 71 -5.48 -13.69 0.07
C LYS A 71 -4.42 -12.63 -0.22
N ARG A 72 -3.27 -13.06 -0.75
CA ARG A 72 -2.22 -12.17 -1.28
C ARG A 72 -2.29 -12.17 -2.81
N PRO A 73 -2.12 -11.02 -3.47
CA PRO A 73 -1.97 -10.98 -4.92
C PRO A 73 -0.77 -11.84 -5.34
N LYS A 74 -0.93 -12.69 -6.37
CA LYS A 74 0.13 -13.58 -6.86
C LYS A 74 0.88 -13.04 -8.08
N GLU A 75 0.52 -11.88 -8.61
CA GLU A 75 1.11 -11.37 -9.83
C GLU A 75 2.52 -10.85 -9.60
N LYS A 76 3.46 -11.33 -10.43
CA LYS A 76 4.82 -10.81 -10.52
C LYS A 76 4.83 -9.61 -11.47
N TYR A 77 5.35 -8.49 -11.00
CA TYR A 77 5.63 -7.32 -11.83
C TYR A 77 6.75 -7.64 -12.83
N HIS A 78 6.53 -7.36 -14.12
CA HIS A 78 7.55 -7.39 -15.15
C HIS A 78 7.83 -5.95 -15.61
N SER A 79 9.02 -5.45 -15.33
CA SER A 79 9.43 -4.13 -15.78
C SER A 79 9.70 -4.10 -17.28
N TYR A 80 9.34 -2.99 -17.94
CA TYR A 80 9.61 -2.73 -19.34
C TYR A 80 11.14 -2.61 -19.59
N LYS A 81 11.65 -3.32 -20.62
CA LYS A 81 13.05 -3.24 -21.08
C LYS A 81 13.15 -2.25 -22.23
N GLY A 82 12.98 -0.96 -21.99
CA GLY A 82 13.21 0.10 -22.97
C GLY A 82 14.64 0.65 -22.94
N ASP A 83 14.99 1.49 -23.94
CA ASP A 83 16.26 2.21 -23.98
C ASP A 83 16.43 3.08 -22.73
N VAL A 84 17.66 3.07 -22.18
CA VAL A 84 17.99 3.81 -20.96
C VAL A 84 18.12 5.29 -21.30
N GLY A 85 17.15 6.10 -20.89
CA GLY A 85 17.24 7.55 -20.91
C GLY A 85 18.22 8.07 -19.83
N LYS A 86 18.18 9.37 -19.56
CA LYS A 86 19.02 9.97 -18.50
C LYS A 86 18.45 9.66 -17.12
N VAL A 87 19.16 8.83 -16.34
CA VAL A 87 18.80 8.45 -14.95
C VAL A 87 19.36 9.47 -13.99
N ALA A 88 18.56 9.91 -13.02
CA ALA A 88 19.00 10.74 -11.91
C ALA A 88 19.54 9.87 -10.76
N ASP A 89 20.36 10.48 -9.90
CA ASP A 89 20.92 9.82 -8.73
C ASP A 89 19.84 9.47 -7.70
N ASN A 90 20.09 8.42 -6.89
CA ASN A 90 19.23 8.09 -5.77
C ASN A 90 19.59 8.97 -4.56
N ILE A 91 18.96 10.14 -4.45
CA ILE A 91 19.19 11.09 -3.37
C ILE A 91 18.57 10.62 -2.05
N ILE A 92 17.40 9.96 -2.12
CA ILE A 92 16.69 9.49 -0.92
C ILE A 92 17.46 8.37 -0.22
N ASN A 93 18.10 7.48 -0.98
CA ASN A 93 18.91 6.37 -0.44
C ASN A 93 18.23 5.60 0.71
N ARG A 94 16.91 5.34 0.59
CA ARG A 94 16.04 4.69 1.59
C ARG A 94 15.77 5.49 2.86
N ASP A 95 16.22 6.73 2.95
CA ASP A 95 15.78 7.64 3.99
C ASP A 95 14.46 8.31 3.56
N PHE A 96 13.35 7.66 3.90
CA PHE A 96 11.99 8.15 3.64
C PHE A 96 11.48 9.08 4.75
N SER A 97 12.27 9.30 5.79
CA SER A 97 11.90 10.18 6.90
C SER A 97 11.83 11.64 6.44
N THR A 98 10.86 12.36 6.97
CA THR A 98 10.63 13.77 6.70
C THR A 98 10.18 14.45 7.99
N GLU A 99 10.65 15.67 8.24
CA GLU A 99 10.27 16.44 9.44
C GLU A 99 8.92 17.14 9.27
N LYS A 100 8.58 17.50 8.04
CA LYS A 100 7.35 18.23 7.69
C LYS A 100 6.86 17.84 6.30
N PRO A 101 5.58 18.11 5.98
CA PRO A 101 5.03 17.93 4.63
C PRO A 101 5.80 18.72 3.57
N LEU A 102 5.64 18.34 2.30
CA LEU A 102 6.21 18.99 1.11
C LEU A 102 7.75 19.01 1.06
N GLN A 103 8.40 18.04 1.72
CA GLN A 103 9.85 17.85 1.61
C GLN A 103 10.21 16.76 0.59
N LYS A 104 9.50 15.64 0.64
CA LYS A 104 9.74 14.50 -0.24
C LYS A 104 8.41 13.99 -0.77
N TRP A 105 8.28 13.95 -2.08
CA TRP A 105 7.17 13.31 -2.78
C TRP A 105 7.63 12.05 -3.50
N THR A 106 6.73 11.10 -3.67
CA THR A 106 6.98 9.91 -4.46
C THR A 106 5.88 9.69 -5.49
N THR A 107 6.26 9.13 -6.64
CA THR A 107 5.33 8.83 -7.74
C THR A 107 5.71 7.52 -8.42
N ASP A 108 4.71 6.85 -8.96
CA ASP A 108 4.86 5.65 -9.78
C ASP A 108 3.61 5.46 -10.66
N VAL A 109 3.72 4.65 -11.71
CA VAL A 109 2.58 4.31 -12.58
C VAL A 109 2.25 2.82 -12.43
N SER A 110 1.03 2.53 -12.03
CA SER A 110 0.57 1.14 -11.91
C SER A 110 -0.60 0.85 -12.86
N GLN A 111 -0.61 -0.36 -13.43
CA GLN A 111 -1.68 -0.87 -14.28
C GLN A 111 -2.65 -1.73 -13.45
N PHE A 112 -3.93 -1.50 -13.65
CA PHE A 112 -5.02 -2.33 -13.14
C PHE A 112 -5.81 -2.94 -14.27
N ASN A 113 -6.11 -4.22 -14.16
CA ASN A 113 -7.00 -4.92 -15.09
C ASN A 113 -8.42 -4.91 -14.50
N LEU A 114 -9.29 -4.11 -15.12
CA LEU A 114 -10.69 -3.98 -14.75
C LEU A 114 -11.56 -4.87 -15.66
N PRO A 115 -12.80 -5.20 -15.27
CA PRO A 115 -13.69 -5.99 -16.12
C PRO A 115 -13.92 -5.39 -17.51
N TRP A 116 -13.80 -4.06 -17.63
CA TRP A 116 -14.01 -3.32 -18.88
C TRP A 116 -12.73 -2.91 -19.60
N GLY A 117 -11.54 -3.27 -19.08
CA GLY A 117 -10.26 -2.94 -19.75
C GLY A 117 -9.14 -2.60 -18.79
N LYS A 118 -8.06 -2.08 -19.33
CA LYS A 118 -6.89 -1.64 -18.56
C LYS A 118 -7.07 -0.20 -18.07
N CYS A 119 -6.69 0.05 -16.84
CA CYS A 119 -6.61 1.37 -16.24
C CYS A 119 -5.21 1.60 -15.69
N TYR A 120 -4.63 2.75 -15.97
CA TYR A 120 -3.35 3.18 -15.42
C TYR A 120 -3.57 4.31 -14.45
N ILE A 121 -3.03 4.22 -13.26
CA ILE A 121 -3.05 5.29 -12.26
C ILE A 121 -1.63 5.79 -12.02
N SER A 122 -1.46 7.10 -12.04
CA SER A 122 -0.22 7.78 -11.67
C SER A 122 -0.51 8.77 -10.53
N PRO A 123 -0.25 8.42 -9.28
CA PRO A 123 -0.38 9.32 -8.14
C PRO A 123 0.95 9.97 -7.79
N ILE A 124 0.87 11.14 -7.14
CA ILE A 124 1.95 11.71 -6.34
C ILE A 124 1.54 11.64 -4.88
N LEU A 125 2.40 11.07 -4.03
CA LEU A 125 2.20 11.01 -2.58
C LEU A 125 3.23 11.86 -1.86
N ASP A 126 2.80 12.55 -0.81
CA ASP A 126 3.69 13.14 0.17
C ASP A 126 4.19 12.06 1.14
N MET A 127 5.50 11.94 1.31
CA MET A 127 6.11 10.89 2.14
C MET A 127 5.90 11.10 3.64
N ASN A 128 5.60 12.35 4.07
CA ASN A 128 5.33 12.67 5.47
C ASN A 128 3.93 12.26 5.89
N THR A 129 2.94 12.73 5.13
CA THR A 129 1.52 12.57 5.47
C THR A 129 0.88 11.33 4.86
N ASN A 130 1.53 10.73 3.84
CA ASN A 130 0.95 9.72 2.94
C ASN A 130 -0.30 10.22 2.20
N GLU A 131 -0.47 11.53 2.09
CA GLU A 131 -1.55 12.16 1.34
C GLU A 131 -1.31 12.05 -0.15
N ILE A 132 -2.37 11.79 -0.91
CA ILE A 132 -2.33 11.89 -2.37
C ILE A 132 -2.38 13.37 -2.75
N ILE A 133 -1.27 13.89 -3.23
CA ILE A 133 -1.13 15.29 -3.68
C ILE A 133 -1.93 15.52 -4.96
N SER A 134 -1.74 14.64 -5.93
CA SER A 134 -2.49 14.60 -7.19
C SER A 134 -2.50 13.20 -7.76
N TYR A 135 -3.36 12.95 -8.71
CA TYR A 135 -3.36 11.72 -9.50
C TYR A 135 -3.99 11.91 -10.88
N ASN A 136 -3.67 11.00 -11.79
CA ASN A 136 -4.38 10.85 -13.05
C ASN A 136 -4.75 9.39 -13.29
N LEU A 137 -5.92 9.17 -13.92
CA LEU A 137 -6.39 7.88 -14.40
C LEU A 137 -6.44 7.92 -15.93
N SER A 138 -5.84 6.92 -16.58
CA SER A 138 -5.81 6.82 -18.03
C SER A 138 -6.04 5.37 -18.50
N THR A 139 -6.50 5.21 -19.71
CA THR A 139 -6.60 3.91 -20.39
C THR A 139 -5.32 3.48 -21.08
N SER A 140 -4.33 4.39 -21.17
CA SER A 140 -3.02 4.14 -21.77
C SER A 140 -1.90 4.86 -21.01
N PRO A 141 -0.71 4.24 -20.84
CA PRO A 141 0.42 4.84 -20.15
C PRO A 141 1.17 5.79 -21.11
N ASN A 142 0.74 7.05 -21.18
CA ASN A 142 1.33 8.07 -22.06
C ASN A 142 1.87 9.26 -21.25
N MET A 143 2.60 10.16 -21.90
CA MET A 143 3.15 11.36 -21.25
C MET A 143 2.08 12.38 -20.85
N GLU A 144 0.90 12.33 -21.47
CA GLU A 144 -0.22 13.21 -21.12
C GLU A 144 -0.73 12.93 -19.71
N GLN A 145 -0.79 11.64 -19.33
CA GLN A 145 -1.10 11.21 -17.95
C GLN A 145 -0.16 11.85 -16.93
N ILE A 146 1.15 11.84 -17.22
CA ILE A 146 2.16 12.41 -16.32
C ILE A 146 2.06 13.94 -16.29
N ARG A 147 1.79 14.57 -17.44
CA ARG A 147 1.59 16.03 -17.54
C ARG A 147 0.41 16.49 -16.69
N ASP A 148 -0.74 15.86 -16.85
CA ASP A 148 -1.94 16.21 -16.09
C ASP A 148 -1.74 16.02 -14.58
N MET A 149 -1.11 14.91 -14.19
CA MET A 149 -0.76 14.65 -12.79
C MET A 149 0.14 15.76 -12.20
N LEU A 150 1.20 16.16 -12.93
CA LEU A 150 2.12 17.24 -12.49
C LEU A 150 1.40 18.59 -12.42
N ASN A 151 0.61 18.94 -13.45
CA ASN A 151 -0.14 20.20 -13.47
C ASN A 151 -1.04 20.32 -12.24
N LYS A 152 -1.84 19.31 -11.94
CA LYS A 152 -2.70 19.27 -10.76
C LYS A 152 -1.91 19.42 -9.45
N ALA A 153 -0.72 18.82 -9.37
CA ALA A 153 0.14 18.97 -8.19
C ALA A 153 0.63 20.39 -8.03
N PHE A 154 1.06 21.04 -9.11
CA PHE A 154 1.63 22.39 -9.09
C PHE A 154 0.54 23.46 -8.97
N GLU A 155 -0.66 23.24 -9.48
CA GLU A 155 -1.82 24.09 -9.21
C GLU A 155 -2.19 24.09 -7.72
N ARG A 156 -2.15 22.92 -7.08
CA ARG A 156 -2.44 22.77 -5.65
C ARG A 156 -1.32 23.34 -4.78
N PHE A 157 -0.06 23.15 -5.17
CA PHE A 157 1.15 23.55 -4.45
C PHE A 157 2.11 24.30 -5.37
N PRO A 158 1.88 25.61 -5.62
CA PRO A 158 2.72 26.38 -6.56
C PRO A 158 4.16 26.60 -6.08
N SER A 159 4.39 26.55 -4.77
CA SER A 159 5.71 26.80 -4.16
C SER A 159 6.26 25.53 -3.52
N VAL A 160 7.01 24.76 -4.31
CA VAL A 160 7.63 23.49 -3.90
C VAL A 160 9.14 23.45 -4.15
N GLN A 161 9.77 24.61 -4.09
CA GLN A 161 11.22 24.72 -4.32
C GLN A 161 12.03 23.91 -3.30
N GLY A 162 12.98 23.12 -3.78
CA GLY A 162 13.83 22.26 -2.94
C GLY A 162 13.18 20.92 -2.55
N LEU A 163 11.93 20.68 -2.94
CA LEU A 163 11.28 19.38 -2.75
C LEU A 163 12.01 18.29 -3.53
N VAL A 164 12.13 17.10 -2.96
CA VAL A 164 12.67 15.92 -3.62
C VAL A 164 11.52 15.08 -4.21
N MET A 165 11.48 14.90 -5.53
CA MET A 165 10.53 14.03 -6.22
C MET A 165 11.20 12.70 -6.54
N HIS A 166 10.76 11.62 -5.90
CA HIS A 166 11.30 10.28 -6.08
C HIS A 166 10.40 9.43 -6.98
N SER A 167 11.05 8.65 -7.85
CA SER A 167 10.36 7.71 -8.72
C SER A 167 11.22 6.46 -8.99
N ASP A 168 10.64 5.47 -9.64
CA ASP A 168 11.41 4.41 -10.27
C ASP A 168 12.15 4.92 -11.53
N GLN A 169 12.83 4.02 -12.25
CA GLN A 169 13.49 4.33 -13.50
C GLN A 169 12.56 4.15 -14.73
N GLY A 170 11.26 4.36 -14.59
CA GLY A 170 10.30 4.32 -15.69
C GLY A 170 10.67 5.33 -16.77
N TRP A 171 10.42 4.96 -18.06
CA TRP A 171 10.76 5.81 -19.22
C TRP A 171 10.14 7.21 -19.13
N GLN A 172 8.94 7.33 -18.56
CA GLN A 172 8.22 8.60 -18.37
C GLN A 172 8.98 9.58 -17.48
N TYR A 173 9.67 9.09 -16.46
CA TYR A 173 10.43 9.91 -15.52
C TYR A 173 11.84 10.28 -16.04
N GLN A 174 12.32 9.54 -17.04
CA GLN A 174 13.57 9.83 -17.75
C GLN A 174 13.36 10.82 -18.91
N HIS A 175 12.11 11.09 -19.28
CA HIS A 175 11.77 11.95 -20.40
C HIS A 175 12.14 13.42 -20.15
N ALA A 176 12.61 14.12 -21.18
CA ALA A 176 13.06 15.52 -21.09
C ALA A 176 11.97 16.47 -20.57
N PHE A 177 10.71 16.23 -20.96
CA PHE A 177 9.57 16.99 -20.48
C PHE A 177 9.45 16.90 -18.95
N TYR A 178 9.43 15.69 -18.37
CA TYR A 178 9.29 15.50 -16.93
C TYR A 178 10.41 16.21 -16.15
N ARG A 179 11.66 16.03 -16.59
CA ARG A 179 12.81 16.69 -15.98
C ARG A 179 12.73 18.22 -16.08
N GLY A 180 12.30 18.72 -17.23
CA GLY A 180 12.12 20.16 -17.46
C GLY A 180 11.05 20.77 -16.54
N GLU A 181 9.92 20.08 -16.33
CA GLU A 181 8.89 20.53 -15.41
C GLU A 181 9.39 20.55 -13.95
N LEU A 182 10.06 19.51 -13.48
CA LEU A 182 10.65 19.51 -12.15
C LEU A 182 11.65 20.65 -11.97
N GLN A 183 12.52 20.89 -12.95
CA GLN A 183 13.51 21.97 -12.91
C GLN A 183 12.86 23.36 -12.85
N LYS A 184 11.81 23.60 -13.62
CA LYS A 184 11.05 24.89 -13.59
C LYS A 184 10.50 25.21 -12.20
N HIS A 185 10.07 24.18 -11.47
CA HIS A 185 9.54 24.34 -10.11
C HIS A 185 10.60 24.20 -9.01
N GLY A 186 11.88 24.10 -9.39
CA GLY A 186 12.98 23.97 -8.44
C GLY A 186 12.96 22.66 -7.64
N ILE A 187 12.36 21.62 -8.21
CA ILE A 187 12.23 20.29 -7.60
C ILE A 187 13.46 19.45 -7.96
N ILE A 188 14.00 18.74 -6.98
CA ILE A 188 15.15 17.87 -7.12
C ILE A 188 14.66 16.46 -7.50
N GLN A 189 15.07 15.97 -8.66
CA GLN A 189 14.71 14.60 -9.08
C GLN A 189 15.58 13.57 -8.37
N SER A 190 14.95 12.51 -7.87
CA SER A 190 15.61 11.32 -7.32
C SER A 190 15.02 10.07 -7.95
N MET A 191 15.86 9.09 -8.28
CA MET A 191 15.40 7.83 -8.86
C MET A 191 15.90 6.64 -8.05
N SER A 192 15.07 5.60 -7.94
CA SER A 192 15.46 4.34 -7.33
C SER A 192 16.56 3.66 -8.14
N ARG A 193 17.37 2.82 -7.48
CA ARG A 193 18.38 2.00 -8.17
C ARG A 193 17.69 0.96 -9.05
N LYS A 194 18.32 0.61 -10.16
CA LYS A 194 17.78 -0.38 -11.08
C LYS A 194 17.53 -1.73 -10.38
N CYS A 195 16.34 -2.31 -10.60
CA CYS A 195 15.92 -3.58 -10.02
C CYS A 195 15.86 -3.62 -8.48
N ASN A 196 15.74 -2.46 -7.83
CA ASN A 196 15.69 -2.38 -6.37
C ASN A 196 14.31 -1.87 -5.90
N CYS A 197 13.40 -2.79 -5.63
CA CYS A 197 12.05 -2.48 -5.17
C CYS A 197 12.02 -1.80 -3.78
N TYR A 198 13.03 -2.03 -2.94
CA TYR A 198 13.10 -1.39 -1.62
C TYR A 198 13.24 0.13 -1.68
N ASP A 199 13.78 0.65 -2.79
CA ASP A 199 13.94 2.08 -2.98
C ASP A 199 12.60 2.76 -3.32
N ASN A 200 11.56 2.01 -3.75
CA ASN A 200 10.21 2.51 -4.05
C ASN A 200 9.10 1.90 -3.16
N CYS A 201 9.46 1.46 -1.96
CA CYS A 201 8.58 0.68 -1.09
C CYS A 201 7.31 1.43 -0.64
N ILE A 202 7.32 2.76 -0.60
CA ILE A 202 6.13 3.58 -0.26
C ILE A 202 5.06 3.39 -1.33
N MET A 203 5.43 3.51 -2.62
CA MET A 203 4.50 3.32 -3.73
C MET A 203 4.01 1.88 -3.84
N GLU A 204 4.90 0.89 -3.64
CA GLU A 204 4.50 -0.52 -3.58
C GLU A 204 3.49 -0.78 -2.46
N THR A 205 3.70 -0.18 -1.29
CA THR A 205 2.77 -0.28 -0.16
C THR A 205 1.43 0.39 -0.48
N PHE A 206 1.46 1.56 -1.10
CA PHE A 206 0.27 2.28 -1.53
C PHE A 206 -0.55 1.46 -2.54
N PHE A 207 0.06 0.99 -3.62
CA PHE A 207 -0.65 0.18 -4.62
C PHE A 207 -1.11 -1.17 -4.05
N GLY A 208 -0.33 -1.79 -3.18
CA GLY A 208 -0.74 -3.00 -2.49
C GLY A 208 -1.99 -2.81 -1.64
N ARG A 209 -2.14 -1.66 -0.98
CA ARG A 209 -3.36 -1.30 -0.25
C ARG A 209 -4.51 -1.01 -1.21
N LEU A 210 -4.26 -0.24 -2.26
CA LEU A 210 -5.27 0.12 -3.25
C LEU A 210 -5.91 -1.13 -3.88
N ILE A 211 -5.09 -2.11 -4.29
CA ILE A 211 -5.56 -3.39 -4.82
C ILE A 211 -6.44 -4.13 -3.80
N LEU A 212 -6.08 -4.09 -2.52
CA LEU A 212 -6.85 -4.76 -1.48
C LEU A 212 -8.23 -4.15 -1.24
N PHE A 213 -8.43 -2.87 -1.53
CA PHE A 213 -9.71 -2.19 -1.33
C PHE A 213 -10.64 -2.28 -2.54
N PHE A 214 -10.10 -2.29 -3.75
CA PHE A 214 -10.90 -2.17 -4.97
C PHE A 214 -11.02 -3.47 -5.77
N PHE A 215 -10.18 -4.46 -5.53
CA PHE A 215 -10.11 -5.72 -6.24
C PHE A 215 -10.02 -6.93 -5.29
#